data_2e1effc50b3b26e42fd180d507ad2936
#
_entry.id   2e1effc50b3b26e42fd180d507ad2936
#
_cell.length_a   1.000
_cell.length_b   1.000
_cell.length_c   1.000
_cell.angle_alpha   90.00
_cell.angle_beta   90.00
_cell.angle_gamma   90.00
#
_symmetry.space_group_name_H-M   'P 1'
#
loop_
_entity.id
_entity.type
_entity.pdbx_description
1 polymer ?
#
loop_
_entity_poly.entity_id
_entity_poly.type
_entity_poly.pdbx_seq_one_letter_code
_entity_poly.pdbx_strand_id
1 'polypeptide(L)'
;ITGVVWDKFEENNNKNFKIKSIKERLNILSLKKQTINFLNWFSYYNLIPLGMTLRLHFLSGKAIEMQKKEEYQKYSKKFGKHQFNLSNEQIKAYKEIIKKDDKFRVHLLQGTTGSGKTIVYFNSIKKILDQGKQSLILLPEIGLTGEFEKKFKNFFGFEAAIWHSKITPKMKKIIWSGLASGEIKVVIGARS
;
A
#
# COMPACT_ATOMS: atom_id res chain seq x y z
N ILE A 1 7.30 16.69 -20.17
CA ILE A 1 7.79 16.51 -18.78
C ILE A 1 6.57 16.51 -17.88
N THR A 2 6.44 15.51 -17.04
CA THR A 2 5.42 15.45 -15.98
C THR A 2 5.98 16.09 -14.73
N GLY A 3 5.24 17.02 -14.13
CA GLY A 3 5.60 17.70 -12.90
C GLY A 3 4.52 17.58 -11.84
N VAL A 4 4.83 17.93 -10.60
CA VAL A 4 3.88 17.99 -9.49
C VAL A 4 3.90 19.41 -8.93
N VAL A 5 2.70 19.99 -8.78
CA VAL A 5 2.55 21.26 -8.06
C VAL A 5 2.57 20.94 -6.58
N TRP A 6 3.58 21.47 -5.86
CA TRP A 6 3.81 21.11 -4.46
C TRP A 6 3.42 22.22 -3.49
N ASP A 7 3.71 23.46 -3.83
CA ASP A 7 3.47 24.62 -2.98
C ASP A 7 3.03 25.82 -3.80
N LYS A 8 2.69 26.93 -3.11
CA LYS A 8 2.39 28.20 -3.77
C LYS A 8 3.63 28.73 -4.48
N PHE A 9 3.41 29.23 -5.66
CA PHE A 9 4.46 29.81 -6.47
C PHE A 9 4.82 31.19 -5.91
N GLU A 10 6.10 31.40 -5.59
CA GLU A 10 6.64 32.76 -5.46
C GLU A 10 7.12 33.20 -6.85
N GLU A 11 6.69 34.36 -7.28
CA GLU A 11 7.14 34.94 -8.54
C GLU A 11 8.66 35.13 -8.48
N ASN A 12 9.37 34.26 -9.19
CA ASN A 12 10.80 34.40 -9.33
C ASN A 12 11.07 35.39 -10.46
N ASN A 13 11.44 36.64 -10.09
CA ASN A 13 11.75 37.73 -11.02
C ASN A 13 13.02 37.51 -11.87
N ASN A 14 13.59 36.31 -11.84
CA ASN A 14 14.72 35.93 -12.68
C ASN A 14 14.26 35.75 -14.14
N LYS A 15 14.44 36.78 -14.95
CA LYS A 15 14.02 36.90 -16.36
C LYS A 15 14.67 35.90 -17.34
N ASN A 16 15.50 34.97 -16.89
CA ASN A 16 16.27 34.07 -17.76
C ASN A 16 15.58 32.74 -18.10
N PHE A 17 14.39 32.47 -17.58
CA PHE A 17 13.68 31.21 -17.86
C PHE A 17 12.39 31.45 -18.64
N LYS A 18 12.23 30.74 -19.76
CA LYS A 18 10.97 30.71 -20.48
C LYS A 18 9.97 29.84 -19.72
N ILE A 19 9.02 30.47 -19.06
CA ILE A 19 7.93 29.79 -18.37
C ILE A 19 7.05 29.09 -19.40
N LYS A 20 6.87 27.77 -19.26
CA LYS A 20 5.98 26.99 -20.11
C LYS A 20 4.63 26.79 -19.41
N SER A 21 3.54 26.98 -20.14
CA SER A 21 2.20 26.71 -19.63
C SER A 21 2.01 25.21 -19.32
N ILE A 22 1.19 24.91 -18.31
CA ILE A 22 0.72 23.55 -18.04
C ILE A 22 -0.19 23.13 -19.20
N LYS A 23 0.13 22.04 -19.90
CA LYS A 23 -0.65 21.55 -21.05
C LYS A 23 -1.94 20.88 -20.59
N GLU A 24 -1.84 20.02 -19.59
CA GLU A 24 -2.98 19.26 -19.05
C GLU A 24 -2.75 18.86 -17.60
N ARG A 25 -3.83 18.63 -16.89
CA ARG A 25 -3.82 18.01 -15.55
C ARG A 25 -4.13 16.53 -15.70
N LEU A 26 -3.27 15.67 -15.17
CA LEU A 26 -3.52 14.22 -15.16
C LEU A 26 -4.72 13.89 -14.27
N ASN A 27 -5.55 12.94 -14.71
CA ASN A 27 -6.68 12.43 -13.93
C ASN A 27 -6.19 11.44 -12.86
N ILE A 28 -5.63 11.98 -11.79
CA ILE A 28 -5.12 11.23 -10.64
C ILE A 28 -5.68 11.79 -9.35
N LEU A 29 -5.74 10.94 -8.32
CA LEU A 29 -6.12 11.39 -7.00
C LEU A 29 -5.05 12.31 -6.40
N SER A 30 -5.49 13.35 -5.71
CA SER A 30 -4.59 14.22 -4.95
C SER A 30 -3.90 13.43 -3.84
N LEU A 31 -2.64 13.77 -3.58
CA LEU A 31 -1.89 13.19 -2.47
C LEU A 31 -2.56 13.53 -1.14
N LYS A 32 -2.66 12.54 -0.27
CA LYS A 32 -3.15 12.76 1.10
C LYS A 32 -2.12 13.57 1.89
N LYS A 33 -2.58 14.39 2.83
CA LYS A 33 -1.72 15.21 3.69
C LYS A 33 -0.63 14.38 4.40
N GLN A 34 -0.98 13.17 4.85
CA GLN A 34 -0.03 12.25 5.49
C GLN A 34 1.10 11.83 4.53
N THR A 35 0.77 11.57 3.27
CA THR A 35 1.76 11.24 2.24
C THR A 35 2.68 12.42 1.95
N ILE A 36 2.12 13.64 1.86
CA ILE A 36 2.90 14.88 1.67
C ILE A 36 3.88 15.06 2.84
N ASN A 37 3.39 14.94 4.07
CA ASN A 37 4.22 15.07 5.26
C ASN A 37 5.34 14.01 5.29
N PHE A 38 5.02 12.77 4.92
CA PHE A 38 6.01 11.69 4.84
C PHE A 38 7.08 11.99 3.79
N LEU A 39 6.71 12.45 2.59
CA LEU A 39 7.65 12.76 1.51
C LEU A 39 8.57 13.93 1.89
N ASN A 40 8.04 14.97 2.54
CA ASN A 40 8.84 16.07 3.06
C ASN A 40 9.84 15.60 4.12
N TRP A 41 9.35 14.82 5.10
CA TRP A 41 10.22 14.23 6.12
C TRP A 41 11.30 13.33 5.51
N PHE A 42 10.94 12.46 4.57
CA PHE A 42 11.86 11.54 3.91
C PHE A 42 12.94 12.28 3.11
N SER A 43 12.56 13.33 2.40
CA SER A 43 13.46 14.22 1.68
C SER A 43 14.48 14.87 2.63
N TYR A 44 13.98 15.44 3.72
CA TYR A 44 14.80 16.07 4.74
C TYR A 44 15.74 15.07 5.44
N TYR A 45 15.21 13.94 5.90
CA TYR A 45 15.96 12.92 6.62
C TYR A 45 17.10 12.30 5.79
N ASN A 46 16.86 12.08 4.51
CA ASN A 46 17.85 11.47 3.60
C ASN A 46 18.70 12.51 2.84
N LEU A 47 18.52 13.79 3.09
CA LEU A 47 19.24 14.89 2.40
C LEU A 47 19.13 14.81 0.87
N ILE A 48 17.98 14.40 0.34
CA ILE A 48 17.73 14.30 -1.10
C ILE A 48 16.70 15.34 -1.55
N PRO A 49 16.82 15.87 -2.77
CA PRO A 49 15.82 16.81 -3.30
C PRO A 49 14.41 16.23 -3.33
N LEU A 50 13.41 17.01 -2.96
CA LEU A 50 12.00 16.59 -2.93
C LEU A 50 11.52 16.00 -4.25
N GLY A 51 11.98 16.53 -5.38
CA GLY A 51 11.66 15.98 -6.71
C GLY A 51 12.14 14.54 -6.91
N MET A 52 13.26 14.14 -6.29
CA MET A 52 13.74 12.76 -6.31
C MET A 52 12.88 11.86 -5.42
N THR A 53 12.49 12.35 -4.25
CA THR A 53 11.56 11.65 -3.34
C THR A 53 10.22 11.38 -4.02
N LEU A 54 9.70 12.34 -4.76
CA LEU A 54 8.47 12.19 -5.55
C LEU A 54 8.58 11.07 -6.60
N ARG A 55 9.76 10.88 -7.21
CA ARG A 55 9.98 9.77 -8.16
C ARG A 55 9.87 8.39 -7.53
N LEU A 56 10.17 8.25 -6.24
CA LEU A 56 9.94 7.00 -5.50
C LEU A 56 8.46 6.71 -5.31
N HIS A 57 7.64 7.73 -5.14
CA HIS A 57 6.21 7.60 -4.94
C HIS A 57 5.45 7.41 -6.27
N PHE A 58 5.82 8.17 -7.30
CA PHE A 58 5.22 8.07 -8.61
C PHE A 58 6.01 7.10 -9.50
N LEU A 59 5.34 6.09 -9.97
CA LEU A 59 5.80 5.27 -11.08
C LEU A 59 6.03 6.15 -12.32
N SER A 60 6.28 5.91 -13.44
CA SER A 60 6.37 6.83 -14.60
C SER A 60 5.05 7.55 -14.90
N GLY A 61 5.09 8.75 -15.49
CA GLY A 61 3.94 9.64 -15.66
C GLY A 61 2.67 9.02 -16.28
N LYS A 62 2.80 8.11 -17.29
CA LYS A 62 1.65 7.38 -17.85
C LYS A 62 1.11 6.25 -16.95
N ALA A 63 1.86 5.85 -15.94
CA ALA A 63 1.48 4.77 -15.03
C ALA A 63 0.53 5.22 -13.91
N ILE A 64 0.25 6.51 -13.79
CA ILE A 64 -0.47 7.09 -12.65
C ILE A 64 -1.97 7.21 -12.91
N GLU A 65 -2.41 7.12 -14.17
CA GLU A 65 -3.83 7.25 -14.53
C GLU A 65 -4.66 6.11 -13.94
N MET A 66 -5.85 6.46 -13.43
CA MET A 66 -6.80 5.50 -12.89
C MET A 66 -7.18 4.44 -13.93
N GLN A 67 -7.22 3.18 -13.50
CA GLN A 67 -7.62 2.06 -14.34
C GLN A 67 -9.13 1.80 -14.22
N LYS A 68 -9.68 0.99 -15.14
CA LYS A 68 -11.08 0.57 -15.09
C LYS A 68 -11.34 -0.35 -13.88
N LYS A 69 -12.53 -0.29 -13.30
CA LYS A 69 -12.90 -1.08 -12.11
C LYS A 69 -12.79 -2.59 -12.33
N GLU A 70 -13.02 -3.06 -13.53
CA GLU A 70 -12.92 -4.49 -13.89
C GLU A 70 -11.53 -5.07 -13.61
N GLU A 71 -10.49 -4.25 -13.72
CA GLU A 71 -9.10 -4.67 -13.48
C GLU A 71 -8.83 -4.98 -11.99
N TYR A 72 -9.71 -4.53 -11.08
CA TYR A 72 -9.56 -4.74 -9.64
C TYR A 72 -10.42 -5.88 -9.09
N GLN A 73 -11.34 -6.46 -9.88
CA GLN A 73 -12.36 -7.40 -9.39
C GLN A 73 -11.78 -8.60 -8.63
N LYS A 74 -10.64 -9.14 -9.07
CA LYS A 74 -9.99 -10.26 -8.39
C LYS A 74 -9.45 -9.94 -7.00
N TYR A 75 -9.23 -8.64 -6.71
CA TYR A 75 -8.69 -8.13 -5.45
C TYR A 75 -9.77 -7.59 -4.51
N SER A 76 -11.04 -7.56 -4.93
CA SER A 76 -12.12 -6.87 -4.23
C SER A 76 -13.34 -7.74 -3.91
N LYS A 77 -13.27 -9.06 -4.08
CA LYS A 77 -14.39 -9.95 -3.76
C LYS A 77 -14.75 -9.88 -2.28
N LYS A 78 -16.08 -9.96 -1.99
CA LYS A 78 -16.59 -9.98 -0.63
C LYS A 78 -15.95 -11.11 0.17
N PHE A 79 -15.51 -10.79 1.39
CA PHE A 79 -14.89 -11.74 2.31
C PHE A 79 -15.72 -13.01 2.50
N GLY A 80 -15.10 -14.17 2.31
CA GLY A 80 -15.70 -15.45 2.70
C GLY A 80 -15.87 -15.48 4.23
N LYS A 81 -16.95 -16.09 4.70
CA LYS A 81 -17.23 -16.30 6.13
C LYS A 81 -16.37 -17.44 6.72
N HIS A 82 -15.10 -17.57 6.35
CA HIS A 82 -14.25 -18.56 6.99
C HIS A 82 -13.91 -18.08 8.41
N GLN A 83 -14.50 -18.73 9.39
CA GLN A 83 -14.09 -18.61 10.80
C GLN A 83 -13.09 -19.72 11.11
N PHE A 84 -11.86 -19.34 11.38
CA PHE A 84 -10.88 -20.27 11.95
C PHE A 84 -10.95 -20.15 13.47
N ASN A 85 -11.07 -21.28 14.14
CA ASN A 85 -11.06 -21.32 15.59
C ASN A 85 -9.64 -20.99 16.08
N LEU A 86 -9.52 -19.91 16.82
CA LEU A 86 -8.29 -19.51 17.49
C LEU A 86 -8.18 -20.22 18.84
N SER A 87 -6.97 -20.66 19.22
CA SER A 87 -6.69 -21.11 20.57
C SER A 87 -6.79 -19.94 21.58
N ASN A 88 -6.86 -20.25 22.85
CA ASN A 88 -6.92 -19.24 23.91
C ASN A 88 -5.74 -18.26 23.86
N GLU A 89 -4.53 -18.75 23.58
CA GLU A 89 -3.32 -17.93 23.45
C GLU A 89 -3.38 -17.04 22.20
N GLN A 90 -3.84 -17.58 21.08
CA GLN A 90 -4.04 -16.82 19.86
C GLN A 90 -5.12 -15.74 20.01
N ILE A 91 -6.19 -16.02 20.77
CA ILE A 91 -7.22 -15.02 21.11
C ILE A 91 -6.63 -13.88 21.94
N LYS A 92 -5.78 -14.20 22.93
CA LYS A 92 -5.11 -13.16 23.72
C LYS A 92 -4.24 -12.27 22.85
N ALA A 93 -3.36 -12.86 22.02
CA ALA A 93 -2.51 -12.12 21.10
C ALA A 93 -3.33 -11.26 20.09
N TYR A 94 -4.38 -11.83 19.53
CA TYR A 94 -5.29 -11.11 18.63
C TYR A 94 -5.94 -9.89 19.33
N LYS A 95 -6.48 -10.06 20.54
CA LYS A 95 -7.10 -8.98 21.30
C LYS A 95 -6.14 -7.83 21.59
N GLU A 96 -4.87 -8.14 21.88
CA GLU A 96 -3.84 -7.11 22.09
C GLU A 96 -3.57 -6.31 20.82
N ILE A 97 -3.45 -6.99 19.65
CA ILE A 97 -3.18 -6.34 18.37
C ILE A 97 -4.34 -5.42 17.95
N ILE A 98 -5.59 -5.83 18.18
CA ILE A 98 -6.77 -5.08 17.72
C ILE A 98 -7.30 -4.07 18.73
N LYS A 99 -6.64 -3.88 19.88
CA LYS A 99 -7.03 -2.83 20.85
C LYS A 99 -7.22 -1.50 20.11
N LYS A 100 -8.40 -0.92 20.26
CA LYS A 100 -8.70 0.38 19.68
C LYS A 100 -7.84 1.45 20.35
N ASP A 101 -6.93 1.98 19.60
CA ASP A 101 -6.16 3.16 19.95
C ASP A 101 -5.85 3.89 18.64
N ASP A 102 -6.03 5.19 18.61
CA ASP A 102 -5.74 6.01 17.43
C ASP A 102 -4.23 6.29 17.27
N LYS A 103 -3.40 5.69 18.13
CA LYS A 103 -1.95 5.85 18.10
C LYS A 103 -1.27 4.76 17.28
N PHE A 104 -0.15 5.12 16.67
CA PHE A 104 0.75 4.14 16.07
C PHE A 104 1.29 3.19 17.16
N ARG A 105 1.22 1.89 16.89
CA ARG A 105 1.75 0.84 17.77
C ARG A 105 2.54 -0.18 16.98
N VAL A 106 3.56 -0.72 17.62
CA VAL A 106 4.34 -1.86 17.13
C VAL A 106 4.00 -3.06 18.02
N HIS A 107 3.63 -4.18 17.40
CA HIS A 107 3.37 -5.44 18.07
C HIS A 107 4.37 -6.48 17.61
N LEU A 108 5.05 -7.15 18.55
CA LEU A 108 5.91 -8.29 18.27
C LEU A 108 5.14 -9.58 18.58
N LEU A 109 4.81 -10.35 17.52
CA LEU A 109 4.18 -11.67 17.68
C LEU A 109 5.24 -12.76 17.66
N GLN A 110 5.60 -13.27 18.82
CA GLN A 110 6.58 -14.34 19.00
C GLN A 110 5.91 -15.70 19.13
N GLY A 111 6.55 -16.74 18.61
CA GLY A 111 6.09 -18.12 18.69
C GLY A 111 6.91 -19.03 17.80
N THR A 112 6.90 -20.32 18.07
CA THR A 112 7.59 -21.35 17.27
C THR A 112 7.02 -21.49 15.88
N THR A 113 7.74 -22.12 14.98
CA THR A 113 7.21 -22.46 13.64
C THR A 113 6.01 -23.39 13.81
N GLY A 114 4.92 -23.14 13.08
CA GLY A 114 3.69 -23.93 13.21
C GLY A 114 2.73 -23.49 14.33
N SER A 115 3.10 -22.56 15.22
CA SER A 115 2.22 -22.08 16.32
C SER A 115 0.97 -21.29 15.85
N GLY A 116 0.77 -21.12 14.54
CA GLY A 116 -0.39 -20.44 13.99
C GLY A 116 -0.32 -18.92 14.01
N LYS A 117 0.87 -18.31 14.08
CA LYS A 117 1.05 -16.84 13.98
C LYS A 117 0.32 -16.24 12.77
N THR A 118 0.35 -16.94 11.64
CA THR A 118 -0.33 -16.53 10.42
C THR A 118 -1.82 -16.29 10.62
N ILE A 119 -2.50 -17.18 11.34
CA ILE A 119 -3.94 -17.07 11.61
C ILE A 119 -4.22 -15.86 12.49
N VAL A 120 -3.37 -15.56 13.46
CA VAL A 120 -3.53 -14.40 14.35
C VAL A 120 -3.49 -13.10 13.55
N TYR A 121 -2.45 -12.89 12.72
CA TYR A 121 -2.38 -11.65 11.96
C TYR A 121 -3.37 -11.62 10.79
N PHE A 122 -3.80 -12.74 10.21
CA PHE A 122 -4.89 -12.77 9.24
C PHE A 122 -6.21 -12.29 9.84
N ASN A 123 -6.55 -12.73 11.05
CA ASN A 123 -7.72 -12.23 11.77
C ASN A 123 -7.59 -10.72 12.09
N SER A 124 -6.39 -10.26 12.42
CA SER A 124 -6.13 -8.83 12.64
C SER A 124 -6.31 -8.02 11.34
N ILE A 125 -5.79 -8.51 10.22
CA ILE A 125 -6.00 -7.92 8.90
C ILE A 125 -7.49 -7.89 8.56
N LYS A 126 -8.22 -9.00 8.77
CA LYS A 126 -9.66 -9.04 8.53
C LYS A 126 -10.38 -7.93 9.26
N LYS A 127 -10.06 -7.70 10.54
CA LYS A 127 -10.64 -6.61 11.33
C LYS A 127 -10.34 -5.23 10.74
N ILE A 128 -9.13 -5.02 10.21
CA ILE A 128 -8.75 -3.77 9.54
C ILE A 128 -9.53 -3.58 8.23
N LEU A 129 -9.70 -4.66 7.47
CA LEU A 129 -10.45 -4.65 6.22
C LEU A 129 -11.95 -4.39 6.45
N ASP A 130 -12.54 -4.95 7.51
CA ASP A 130 -13.92 -4.70 7.92
C ASP A 130 -14.16 -3.21 8.27
N GLN A 131 -13.10 -2.48 8.65
CA GLN A 131 -13.12 -1.04 8.86
C GLN A 131 -12.94 -0.24 7.55
N GLY A 132 -12.87 -0.90 6.39
CA GLY A 132 -12.63 -0.27 5.10
C GLY A 132 -11.17 0.17 4.86
N LYS A 133 -10.27 -0.10 5.80
CA LYS A 133 -8.84 0.26 5.72
C LYS A 133 -8.06 -0.73 4.83
N GLN A 134 -6.81 -0.40 4.54
CA GLN A 134 -5.90 -1.20 3.72
C GLN A 134 -4.81 -1.84 4.58
N SER A 135 -4.24 -2.94 4.10
CA SER A 135 -3.16 -3.65 4.77
C SER A 135 -1.99 -3.94 3.83
N LEU A 136 -0.79 -3.74 4.35
CA LEU A 136 0.46 -4.11 3.69
C LEU A 136 1.09 -5.29 4.44
N ILE A 137 1.39 -6.37 3.73
CA ILE A 137 2.11 -7.53 4.25
C ILE A 137 3.48 -7.56 3.59
N LEU A 138 4.54 -7.53 4.38
CA LEU A 138 5.91 -7.64 3.88
C LEU A 138 6.48 -9.01 4.24
N LEU A 139 6.96 -9.73 3.22
CA LEU A 139 7.61 -11.02 3.36
C LEU A 139 9.11 -10.90 3.08
N PRO A 140 9.96 -11.67 3.78
CA PRO A 140 11.42 -11.56 3.62
C PRO A 140 11.92 -12.02 2.25
N GLU A 141 11.23 -12.97 1.60
CA GLU A 141 11.68 -13.57 0.34
C GLU A 141 10.55 -13.76 -0.67
N ILE A 142 10.87 -13.57 -1.95
CA ILE A 142 9.92 -13.76 -3.05
C ILE A 142 9.47 -15.22 -3.17
N GLY A 143 10.36 -16.18 -2.86
CA GLY A 143 10.06 -17.61 -2.96
C GLY A 143 8.96 -18.11 -2.03
N LEU A 144 8.71 -17.41 -0.92
CA LEU A 144 7.66 -17.76 0.03
C LEU A 144 6.28 -17.23 -0.38
N THR A 145 6.20 -16.32 -1.34
CA THR A 145 4.95 -15.66 -1.74
C THR A 145 3.91 -16.63 -2.27
N GLY A 146 4.27 -17.61 -3.09
CA GLY A 146 3.31 -18.54 -3.71
C GLY A 146 2.51 -19.38 -2.72
N GLU A 147 3.16 -19.92 -1.69
CA GLU A 147 2.48 -20.66 -0.61
C GLU A 147 1.65 -19.72 0.26
N PHE A 148 2.20 -18.55 0.56
CA PHE A 148 1.53 -17.54 1.35
C PHE A 148 0.30 -17.00 0.61
N GLU A 149 0.38 -16.76 -0.69
CA GLU A 149 -0.74 -16.35 -1.53
C GLU A 149 -1.88 -17.36 -1.50
N LYS A 150 -1.57 -18.66 -1.59
CA LYS A 150 -2.57 -19.74 -1.46
C LYS A 150 -3.25 -19.70 -0.09
N LYS A 151 -2.47 -19.59 0.99
CA LYS A 151 -2.99 -19.47 2.36
C LYS A 151 -3.86 -18.22 2.51
N PHE A 152 -3.43 -17.10 1.97
CA PHE A 152 -4.19 -15.86 1.96
C PHE A 152 -5.52 -16.02 1.22
N LYS A 153 -5.49 -16.52 -0.02
CA LYS A 153 -6.69 -16.73 -0.85
C LYS A 153 -7.68 -17.68 -0.18
N ASN A 154 -7.19 -18.75 0.44
CA ASN A 154 -8.04 -19.70 1.18
C ASN A 154 -8.70 -19.07 2.39
N PHE A 155 -8.00 -18.16 3.08
CA PHE A 155 -8.53 -17.48 4.27
C PHE A 155 -9.52 -16.37 3.91
N PHE A 156 -9.17 -15.52 2.95
CA PHE A 156 -9.94 -14.31 2.64
C PHE A 156 -10.93 -14.49 1.50
N GLY A 157 -10.78 -15.52 0.65
CA GLY A 157 -11.64 -15.77 -0.51
C GLY A 157 -11.37 -14.86 -1.71
N PHE A 158 -10.34 -14.02 -1.67
CA PHE A 158 -9.90 -13.16 -2.77
C PHE A 158 -8.36 -13.12 -2.85
N GLU A 159 -7.83 -12.57 -3.95
CA GLU A 159 -6.39 -12.47 -4.16
C GLU A 159 -5.83 -11.17 -3.57
N ALA A 160 -4.70 -11.25 -2.87
CA ALA A 160 -3.93 -10.04 -2.56
C ALA A 160 -3.17 -9.56 -3.80
N ALA A 161 -2.95 -8.27 -3.90
CA ALA A 161 -2.06 -7.72 -4.92
C ALA A 161 -0.61 -8.02 -4.55
N ILE A 162 0.17 -8.55 -5.47
CA ILE A 162 1.57 -8.92 -5.23
C ILE A 162 2.48 -7.84 -5.80
N TRP A 163 3.39 -7.33 -4.96
CA TRP A 163 4.34 -6.30 -5.35
C TRP A 163 5.78 -6.76 -5.15
N HIS A 164 6.51 -6.91 -6.26
CA HIS A 164 7.95 -7.21 -6.28
C HIS A 164 8.62 -6.63 -7.53
N SER A 165 9.93 -6.69 -7.61
CA SER A 165 10.71 -6.12 -8.70
C SER A 165 10.36 -6.67 -10.10
N LYS A 166 9.96 -7.95 -10.17
CA LYS A 166 9.71 -8.67 -11.44
C LYS A 166 8.29 -8.48 -12.01
N ILE A 167 7.38 -7.78 -11.35
CA ILE A 167 6.03 -7.55 -11.92
C ILE A 167 6.11 -6.58 -13.10
N THR A 168 5.25 -6.80 -14.09
CA THR A 168 5.24 -5.98 -15.31
C THR A 168 4.84 -4.53 -15.02
N PRO A 169 5.28 -3.57 -15.84
CA PRO A 169 4.84 -2.16 -15.71
C PRO A 169 3.33 -1.99 -15.73
N LYS A 170 2.62 -2.80 -16.55
CA LYS A 170 1.15 -2.82 -16.59
C LYS A 170 0.58 -3.22 -15.22
N MET A 171 1.10 -4.28 -14.61
CA MET A 171 0.63 -4.74 -13.31
C MET A 171 0.95 -3.74 -12.21
N LYS A 172 2.14 -3.11 -12.22
CA LYS A 172 2.48 -2.02 -11.29
C LYS A 172 1.46 -0.89 -11.37
N LYS A 173 1.06 -0.50 -12.58
CA LYS A 173 0.04 0.53 -12.81
C LYS A 173 -1.30 0.15 -12.18
N ILE A 174 -1.79 -1.08 -12.43
CA ILE A 174 -3.06 -1.58 -11.89
C ILE A 174 -3.02 -1.59 -10.36
N ILE A 175 -1.98 -2.16 -9.77
CA ILE A 175 -1.86 -2.26 -8.31
C ILE A 175 -1.77 -0.88 -7.68
N TRP A 176 -0.91 -0.01 -8.22
CA TRP A 176 -0.72 1.33 -7.69
C TRP A 176 -2.02 2.14 -7.71
N SER A 177 -2.72 2.18 -8.87
CA SER A 177 -3.97 2.92 -9.00
C SER A 177 -5.09 2.31 -8.15
N GLY A 178 -5.16 0.99 -8.02
CA GLY A 178 -6.12 0.31 -7.16
C GLY A 178 -5.88 0.56 -5.66
N LEU A 179 -4.62 0.67 -5.25
CA LEU A 179 -4.27 1.07 -3.88
C LEU A 179 -4.62 2.54 -3.64
N ALA A 180 -4.31 3.42 -4.58
CA ALA A 180 -4.59 4.85 -4.46
C ALA A 180 -6.10 5.14 -4.39
N SER A 181 -6.92 4.42 -5.17
CA SER A 181 -8.39 4.54 -5.15
C SER A 181 -9.04 3.82 -3.97
N GLY A 182 -8.31 2.93 -3.28
CA GLY A 182 -8.85 2.08 -2.23
C GLY A 182 -9.65 0.86 -2.72
N GLU A 183 -9.64 0.56 -4.01
CA GLU A 183 -10.25 -0.66 -4.57
C GLU A 183 -9.45 -1.91 -4.19
N ILE A 184 -8.12 -1.82 -4.17
CA ILE A 184 -7.26 -2.88 -3.65
C ILE A 184 -7.02 -2.64 -2.17
N LYS A 185 -7.39 -3.63 -1.36
CA LYS A 185 -7.34 -3.55 0.11
C LYS A 185 -6.09 -4.16 0.71
N VAL A 186 -5.52 -5.17 0.06
CA VAL A 186 -4.33 -5.87 0.57
C VAL A 186 -3.27 -5.97 -0.50
N VAL A 187 -2.06 -5.58 -0.15
CA VAL A 187 -0.87 -5.81 -0.95
C VAL A 187 0.15 -6.64 -0.17
N ILE A 188 0.73 -7.62 -0.84
CA ILE A 188 1.85 -8.41 -0.32
C ILE A 188 3.10 -7.95 -1.06
N GLY A 189 4.09 -7.45 -0.33
CA GLY A 189 5.38 -7.03 -0.86
C GLY A 189 6.47 -8.01 -0.47
N ALA A 190 7.41 -8.29 -1.39
CA ALA A 190 8.64 -8.93 -1.03
C ALA A 190 9.68 -7.87 -0.67
N ARG A 191 10.48 -8.14 0.37
CA ARG A 191 11.66 -7.34 0.68
C ARG A 191 12.68 -7.57 -0.45
N SER A 192 12.92 -6.54 -1.25
CA SER A 192 13.93 -6.54 -2.31
C SER A 192 15.27 -6.10 -1.76
#